data_49517d3741dde86409ddeaba49b60879
#
_entry.id   49517d3741dde86409ddeaba49b60879
#
_cell.length_a   1.000
_cell.length_b   1.000
_cell.length_c   1.000
_cell.angle_alpha   90.00
_cell.angle_beta   90.00
_cell.angle_gamma   90.00
#
_symmetry.space_group_name_H-M   'P 1'
#
loop_
_entity.id
_entity.type
_entity.pdbx_description
1 polymer ?
#
loop_
_entity_poly.entity_id
_entity_poly.type
_entity_poly.pdbx_seq_one_letter_code
_entity_poly.pdbx_strand_id
1 'polypeptide(L)'
;MILIGPLVKSFGSRVSRLELKLRLETRDPKPSWRIALLVLLALVVNGIPAIAAPKAELWPRWQQHDPKNQQKIDHGAWNSFLQQYVVAPHASGINRVRYQVVSPDHQAALQGYLKSLQALAISSYNRSEQKAYWINLYNALTVDLILSRFPVASIRDIHISPGLFARGPWGAKLLTIEGEKLSLDDLEHRILRPIWRDQRVHYALNCASLGCPNLQPRAYTSDNSEALLEKGAREFINHPRGVTIQEGKLKVSSLYVWFQEDFGRGAADLMAHWLEYAEPDLAGALENYQGGLAHDYDWRLNGVEGQP
;
A
#
# COMPACT_ATOMS: atom_id res chain seq x y z
N MET A 1 16.83 50.09 50.05
CA MET A 1 17.59 50.10 51.31
C MET A 1 18.29 48.77 51.45
N ILE A 2 19.65 48.86 51.43
CA ILE A 2 20.68 47.89 51.85
C ILE A 2 20.82 46.68 50.90
N LEU A 3 21.75 46.69 49.91
CA LEU A 3 23.24 46.61 49.88
C LEU A 3 23.82 45.41 50.67
N ILE A 4 24.61 44.59 50.01
CA ILE A 4 26.00 44.16 50.16
C ILE A 4 26.11 42.75 49.61
N GLY A 5 26.77 42.37 48.61
CA GLY A 5 28.14 42.53 48.19
C GLY A 5 29.00 41.30 48.49
N PRO A 6 30.03 40.96 47.71
CA PRO A 6 30.40 39.59 47.32
C PRO A 6 31.60 39.00 48.15
N LEU A 7 31.86 37.69 48.03
CA LEU A 7 33.18 37.15 48.37
C LEU A 7 33.59 35.97 47.46
N VAL A 8 34.59 36.26 46.68
CA VAL A 8 35.45 35.34 45.97
C VAL A 8 36.33 34.55 46.95
N LYS A 9 36.45 33.24 46.79
CA LYS A 9 37.68 32.52 47.22
C LYS A 9 38.02 31.44 46.18
N SER A 10 39.13 31.68 45.58
CA SER A 10 40.00 30.80 44.80
C SER A 10 40.51 29.65 45.67
N PHE A 11 40.47 28.44 45.12
CA PHE A 11 41.39 27.39 45.55
C PHE A 11 41.90 26.63 44.31
N GLY A 12 43.15 26.87 44.03
CA GLY A 12 43.88 26.08 43.04
C GLY A 12 44.37 24.75 43.65
N SER A 13 44.32 23.70 42.90
CA SER A 13 45.14 22.52 43.16
C SER A 13 45.52 21.83 41.85
N ARG A 14 46.77 21.80 41.69
CA ARG A 14 47.73 21.03 40.89
C ARG A 14 47.15 19.75 40.29
N VAL A 15 47.22 19.65 38.98
CA VAL A 15 47.14 18.38 38.28
C VAL A 15 48.55 18.03 37.81
N SER A 16 49.10 16.95 38.38
CA SER A 16 50.38 16.36 38.03
C SER A 16 50.33 15.72 36.63
N ARG A 17 51.26 16.10 35.79
CA ARG A 17 51.53 15.45 34.53
C ARG A 17 52.10 14.03 34.75
N LEU A 18 51.35 13.02 34.32
CA LEU A 18 51.90 11.71 34.05
C LEU A 18 52.24 11.64 32.57
N GLU A 19 53.54 11.70 32.27
CA GLU A 19 54.05 11.38 30.92
C GLU A 19 54.04 9.87 30.72
N LEU A 20 53.14 9.38 29.91
CA LEU A 20 53.13 8.00 29.43
C LEU A 20 53.93 7.95 28.11
N LYS A 21 55.19 7.52 28.24
CA LYS A 21 56.04 7.20 27.05
C LYS A 21 55.51 5.93 26.41
N LEU A 22 54.71 6.08 25.33
CA LEU A 22 54.42 4.98 24.40
C LEU A 22 55.62 4.80 23.44
N ARG A 23 56.34 3.71 23.59
CA ARG A 23 57.28 3.19 22.59
C ARG A 23 56.46 2.66 21.41
N LEU A 24 56.47 3.35 20.30
CA LEU A 24 56.05 2.84 19.00
C LEU A 24 57.06 1.84 18.48
N GLU A 25 56.80 0.55 18.63
CA GLU A 25 57.43 -0.48 17.80
C GLU A 25 56.69 -0.50 16.47
N THR A 26 57.40 -0.07 15.42
CA THR A 26 56.96 -0.19 14.03
C THR A 26 57.05 -1.66 13.60
N ARG A 27 55.90 -2.36 13.63
CA ARG A 27 55.69 -3.60 12.91
C ARG A 27 54.93 -3.28 11.61
N ASP A 28 55.56 -3.60 10.48
CA ASP A 28 54.96 -3.49 9.16
C ASP A 28 53.57 -4.16 9.11
N PRO A 29 52.49 -3.45 8.75
CA PRO A 29 51.23 -4.08 8.55
C PRO A 29 51.20 -4.74 7.18
N LYS A 30 51.20 -6.06 7.12
CA LYS A 30 50.78 -6.77 5.91
C LYS A 30 49.32 -6.39 5.63
N PRO A 31 48.97 -6.01 4.41
CA PRO A 31 47.61 -5.54 4.11
C PRO A 31 46.58 -6.65 4.35
N SER A 32 45.71 -6.47 5.34
CA SER A 32 44.65 -7.41 5.68
C SER A 32 43.46 -7.24 4.73
N TRP A 33 43.70 -7.43 3.40
CA TRP A 33 42.62 -7.47 2.40
C TRP A 33 41.53 -8.51 2.75
N ARG A 34 41.86 -9.52 3.55
CA ARG A 34 40.90 -10.50 4.08
C ARG A 34 39.91 -9.89 5.07
N ILE A 35 40.32 -8.89 5.86
CA ILE A 35 39.42 -8.21 6.80
C ILE A 35 38.51 -7.23 6.04
N ALA A 36 39.05 -6.54 5.03
CA ALA A 36 38.28 -5.66 4.15
C ALA A 36 37.24 -6.44 3.34
N LEU A 37 37.55 -7.66 2.89
CA LEU A 37 36.61 -8.52 2.17
C LEU A 37 35.49 -9.06 3.08
N LEU A 38 35.79 -9.39 4.35
CA LEU A 38 34.81 -9.83 5.31
C LEU A 38 33.86 -8.69 5.77
N VAL A 39 34.36 -7.46 5.89
CA VAL A 39 33.55 -6.30 6.19
C VAL A 39 32.65 -5.92 4.98
N LEU A 40 33.17 -6.05 3.75
CA LEU A 40 32.35 -5.85 2.55
C LEU A 40 31.28 -6.95 2.38
N LEU A 41 31.60 -8.20 2.71
CA LEU A 41 30.66 -9.31 2.66
C LEU A 41 29.59 -9.21 3.76
N ALA A 42 29.94 -8.69 4.95
CA ALA A 42 28.98 -8.46 6.04
C ALA A 42 28.01 -7.29 5.75
N LEU A 43 28.41 -6.32 4.91
CA LEU A 43 27.53 -5.23 4.46
C LEU A 43 26.58 -5.65 3.33
N VAL A 44 26.85 -6.75 2.63
CA VAL A 44 25.99 -7.27 1.55
C VAL A 44 24.88 -8.19 2.10
N VAL A 45 25.00 -8.68 3.35
CA VAL A 45 23.98 -9.58 3.96
C VAL A 45 22.91 -8.81 4.75
N ASN A 46 23.09 -7.51 4.99
CA ASN A 46 22.07 -6.70 5.65
C ASN A 46 21.16 -6.02 4.64
N GLY A 47 20.11 -6.75 4.28
CA GLY A 47 18.86 -6.18 3.80
C GLY A 47 18.95 -5.52 2.42
N ILE A 48 18.49 -6.21 1.39
CA ILE A 48 17.83 -5.51 0.28
C ILE A 48 16.83 -4.58 0.95
N PRO A 49 16.94 -3.23 0.83
CA PRO A 49 15.92 -2.35 1.39
C PRO A 49 14.59 -2.80 0.79
N ALA A 50 13.66 -3.24 1.63
CA ALA A 50 12.28 -3.35 1.21
C ALA A 50 11.97 -2.00 0.58
N ILE A 51 11.65 -1.97 -0.72
CA ILE A 51 11.27 -0.72 -1.39
C ILE A 51 10.10 -0.22 -0.58
N ALA A 52 10.33 0.84 0.19
CA ALA A 52 9.27 1.45 1.00
C ALA A 52 8.14 1.85 0.05
N ALA A 53 6.92 1.52 0.43
CA ALA A 53 5.75 1.95 -0.36
C ALA A 53 5.77 3.47 -0.53
N PRO A 54 5.24 3.99 -1.65
CA PRO A 54 5.18 5.43 -1.87
C PRO A 54 4.41 6.11 -0.74
N LYS A 55 4.92 7.25 -0.28
CA LYS A 55 4.24 8.08 0.72
C LYS A 55 2.97 8.70 0.13
N ALA A 56 1.99 8.96 0.99
CA ALA A 56 0.83 9.77 0.61
C ALA A 56 1.27 11.22 0.37
N GLU A 57 1.34 11.63 -0.90
CA GLU A 57 1.75 12.98 -1.31
C GLU A 57 0.64 13.64 -2.10
N LEU A 58 -0.04 14.59 -1.46
CA LEU A 58 -1.20 15.26 -2.07
C LEU A 58 -0.83 15.96 -3.37
N TRP A 59 -1.57 15.68 -4.46
CA TRP A 59 -1.57 16.48 -5.67
C TRP A 59 -2.71 17.51 -5.60
N PRO A 60 -2.44 18.79 -5.29
CA PRO A 60 -3.46 19.79 -4.95
C PRO A 60 -4.54 20.00 -6.02
N ARG A 61 -4.19 19.80 -7.30
CA ARG A 61 -5.13 19.92 -8.42
C ARG A 61 -6.41 19.08 -8.20
N TRP A 62 -6.29 17.88 -7.65
CA TRP A 62 -7.40 16.96 -7.50
C TRP A 62 -8.27 17.19 -6.26
N GLN A 63 -7.97 18.26 -5.50
CA GLN A 63 -8.85 18.71 -4.43
C GLN A 63 -10.07 19.49 -4.96
N GLN A 64 -10.06 19.91 -6.23
CA GLN A 64 -11.19 20.59 -6.82
C GLN A 64 -12.41 19.66 -6.91
N HIS A 65 -13.57 20.15 -6.51
CA HIS A 65 -14.85 19.46 -6.59
C HIS A 65 -16.00 20.48 -6.51
N ASP A 66 -17.18 20.11 -6.99
CA ASP A 66 -18.41 20.88 -6.81
C ASP A 66 -19.36 20.14 -5.88
N PRO A 67 -19.55 20.58 -4.61
CA PRO A 67 -20.41 19.90 -3.65
C PRO A 67 -21.91 19.97 -4.03
N LYS A 68 -22.29 20.86 -4.96
CA LYS A 68 -23.67 21.03 -5.42
C LYS A 68 -24.02 20.14 -6.61
N ASN A 69 -23.00 19.61 -7.29
CA ASN A 69 -23.23 18.74 -8.44
C ASN A 69 -23.84 17.40 -7.98
N GLN A 70 -25.05 17.10 -8.47
CA GLN A 70 -25.78 15.88 -8.18
C GLN A 70 -25.72 14.85 -9.32
N GLN A 71 -24.93 15.12 -10.36
CA GLN A 71 -24.76 14.17 -11.47
C GLN A 71 -24.13 12.89 -10.97
N LYS A 72 -24.63 11.76 -11.46
CA LYS A 72 -24.11 10.43 -11.18
C LYS A 72 -23.25 9.96 -12.35
N ILE A 73 -22.14 9.31 -12.03
CA ILE A 73 -21.26 8.70 -13.03
C ILE A 73 -21.80 7.29 -13.32
N ASP A 74 -21.94 6.96 -14.60
CA ASP A 74 -22.36 5.62 -15.03
C ASP A 74 -21.19 4.63 -14.92
N HIS A 75 -21.34 3.66 -14.04
CA HIS A 75 -20.42 2.54 -13.86
C HIS A 75 -20.99 1.21 -14.38
N GLY A 76 -22.06 1.23 -15.16
CA GLY A 76 -22.81 0.05 -15.61
C GLY A 76 -21.96 -0.96 -16.36
N ALA A 77 -21.11 -0.53 -17.31
CA ALA A 77 -20.22 -1.43 -18.05
C ALA A 77 -19.20 -2.14 -17.14
N TRP A 78 -18.60 -1.41 -16.20
CA TRP A 78 -17.69 -1.98 -15.19
C TRP A 78 -18.43 -2.93 -14.25
N ASN A 79 -19.62 -2.54 -13.78
CA ASN A 79 -20.44 -3.39 -12.92
C ASN A 79 -20.82 -4.72 -13.60
N SER A 80 -21.18 -4.67 -14.87
CA SER A 80 -21.48 -5.87 -15.67
C SER A 80 -20.25 -6.77 -15.83
N PHE A 81 -19.08 -6.19 -16.08
CA PHE A 81 -17.82 -6.92 -16.12
C PHE A 81 -17.55 -7.63 -14.79
N LEU A 82 -17.67 -6.94 -13.68
CA LEU A 82 -17.44 -7.50 -12.33
C LEU A 82 -18.40 -8.65 -12.03
N GLN A 83 -19.70 -8.48 -12.30
CA GLN A 83 -20.70 -9.53 -12.08
C GLN A 83 -20.45 -10.79 -12.93
N GLN A 84 -19.91 -10.63 -14.11
CA GLN A 84 -19.66 -11.76 -15.00
C GLN A 84 -18.35 -12.49 -14.70
N TYR A 85 -17.29 -11.77 -14.34
CA TYR A 85 -15.95 -12.33 -14.28
C TYR A 85 -15.39 -12.46 -12.88
N VAL A 86 -15.95 -11.78 -11.86
CA VAL A 86 -15.53 -11.97 -10.47
C VAL A 86 -16.30 -13.12 -9.84
N VAL A 87 -15.58 -14.12 -9.40
CA VAL A 87 -16.12 -15.25 -8.60
C VAL A 87 -16.15 -14.82 -7.14
N ALA A 88 -17.34 -14.47 -6.67
CA ALA A 88 -17.58 -14.03 -5.30
C ALA A 88 -18.97 -14.48 -4.81
N PRO A 89 -19.09 -15.11 -3.64
CA PRO A 89 -17.97 -15.55 -2.80
C PRO A 89 -17.21 -16.73 -3.42
N HIS A 90 -15.91 -16.82 -3.15
CA HIS A 90 -15.10 -17.97 -3.48
C HIS A 90 -14.77 -18.77 -2.21
N ALA A 91 -14.66 -20.11 -2.31
CA ALA A 91 -14.45 -21.01 -1.16
C ALA A 91 -13.20 -20.66 -0.32
N SER A 92 -12.16 -20.06 -0.95
CA SER A 92 -10.98 -19.60 -0.23
C SER A 92 -11.17 -18.28 0.54
N GLY A 93 -12.33 -17.63 0.49
CA GLY A 93 -12.52 -16.28 1.02
C GLY A 93 -11.86 -15.16 0.19
N ILE A 94 -11.14 -15.52 -0.88
CA ILE A 94 -10.46 -14.57 -1.78
C ILE A 94 -11.20 -14.55 -3.11
N ASN A 95 -11.82 -13.42 -3.46
CA ASN A 95 -12.47 -13.28 -4.75
C ASN A 95 -11.49 -13.49 -5.90
N ARG A 96 -11.90 -14.26 -6.90
CA ARG A 96 -11.07 -14.62 -8.06
C ARG A 96 -11.62 -13.98 -9.33
N VAL A 97 -10.76 -13.76 -10.30
CA VAL A 97 -11.15 -13.22 -11.60
C VAL A 97 -10.92 -14.26 -12.70
N ARG A 98 -11.92 -14.45 -13.56
CA ARG A 98 -11.85 -15.40 -14.71
C ARG A 98 -11.18 -14.75 -15.90
N TYR A 99 -9.92 -14.32 -15.78
CA TYR A 99 -9.19 -13.62 -16.85
C TYR A 99 -9.17 -14.38 -18.17
N GLN A 100 -8.98 -15.70 -18.13
CA GLN A 100 -8.82 -16.56 -19.31
C GLN A 100 -10.03 -16.57 -20.23
N VAL A 101 -11.24 -16.38 -19.69
CA VAL A 101 -12.49 -16.48 -20.43
C VAL A 101 -13.12 -15.13 -20.75
N VAL A 102 -12.39 -14.03 -20.51
CA VAL A 102 -12.84 -12.70 -20.92
C VAL A 102 -12.83 -12.62 -22.45
N SER A 103 -14.00 -12.39 -23.04
CA SER A 103 -14.11 -12.28 -24.49
C SER A 103 -13.50 -10.95 -25.00
N PRO A 104 -13.04 -10.91 -26.27
CA PRO A 104 -12.57 -9.66 -26.87
C PRO A 104 -13.59 -8.52 -26.80
N ASP A 105 -14.88 -8.81 -26.97
CA ASP A 105 -15.95 -7.81 -26.89
C ASP A 105 -16.08 -7.22 -25.49
N HIS A 106 -15.98 -8.06 -24.45
CA HIS A 106 -16.03 -7.59 -23.07
C HIS A 106 -14.76 -6.83 -22.66
N GLN A 107 -13.59 -7.23 -23.19
CA GLN A 107 -12.39 -6.43 -23.02
C GLN A 107 -12.51 -5.07 -23.71
N ALA A 108 -13.05 -5.04 -24.94
CA ALA A 108 -13.31 -3.78 -25.64
C ALA A 108 -14.32 -2.89 -24.89
N ALA A 109 -15.37 -3.49 -24.29
CA ALA A 109 -16.33 -2.77 -23.46
C ALA A 109 -15.67 -2.17 -22.19
N LEU A 110 -14.75 -2.90 -21.54
CA LEU A 110 -13.96 -2.40 -20.42
C LEU A 110 -13.06 -1.23 -20.84
N GLN A 111 -12.40 -1.33 -21.99
CA GLN A 111 -11.59 -0.24 -22.54
C GLN A 111 -12.44 0.98 -22.92
N GLY A 112 -13.65 0.75 -23.47
CA GLY A 112 -14.65 1.79 -23.71
C GLY A 112 -15.05 2.52 -22.43
N TYR A 113 -15.28 1.79 -21.36
CA TYR A 113 -15.55 2.36 -20.03
C TYR A 113 -14.37 3.19 -19.52
N LEU A 114 -13.15 2.68 -19.58
CA LEU A 114 -11.95 3.45 -19.18
C LEU A 114 -11.81 4.74 -20.00
N LYS A 115 -12.12 4.69 -21.30
CA LYS A 115 -12.13 5.86 -22.17
C LYS A 115 -13.23 6.86 -21.79
N SER A 116 -14.43 6.40 -21.44
CA SER A 116 -15.53 7.27 -21.00
C SER A 116 -15.17 7.99 -19.69
N LEU A 117 -14.55 7.30 -18.73
CA LEU A 117 -14.08 7.92 -17.49
C LEU A 117 -13.03 9.01 -17.76
N GLN A 118 -12.11 8.79 -18.69
CA GLN A 118 -11.08 9.79 -19.05
C GLN A 118 -11.67 11.05 -19.71
N ALA A 119 -12.86 10.97 -20.29
CA ALA A 119 -13.54 12.10 -20.91
C ALA A 119 -14.31 12.99 -19.90
N LEU A 120 -14.46 12.54 -18.66
CA LEU A 120 -15.20 13.30 -17.64
C LEU A 120 -14.37 14.46 -17.07
N ALA A 121 -15.02 15.59 -16.85
CA ALA A 121 -14.49 16.67 -16.04
C ALA A 121 -14.67 16.35 -14.54
N ILE A 122 -13.88 15.40 -14.03
CA ILE A 122 -14.07 14.86 -12.67
C ILE A 122 -13.98 15.91 -11.59
N SER A 123 -13.22 16.98 -11.81
CA SER A 123 -13.13 18.12 -10.88
C SER A 123 -14.45 18.86 -10.69
N SER A 124 -15.44 18.66 -11.55
CA SER A 124 -16.78 19.25 -11.44
C SER A 124 -17.79 18.39 -10.66
N TYR A 125 -17.40 17.18 -10.27
CA TYR A 125 -18.28 16.29 -9.51
C TYR A 125 -18.14 16.49 -8.00
N ASN A 126 -19.15 16.07 -7.24
CA ASN A 126 -19.07 16.08 -5.79
C ASN A 126 -18.08 15.02 -5.27
N ARG A 127 -17.71 15.15 -4.00
CA ARG A 127 -16.64 14.34 -3.40
C ARG A 127 -16.97 12.83 -3.31
N SER A 128 -18.25 12.47 -3.16
CA SER A 128 -18.68 11.08 -3.09
C SER A 128 -18.59 10.40 -4.45
N GLU A 129 -19.00 11.09 -5.53
CA GLU A 129 -18.81 10.60 -6.91
C GLU A 129 -17.34 10.49 -7.28
N GLN A 130 -16.51 11.47 -6.89
CA GLN A 130 -15.08 11.41 -7.11
C GLN A 130 -14.44 10.19 -6.42
N LYS A 131 -14.82 9.84 -5.18
CA LYS A 131 -14.29 8.68 -4.47
C LYS A 131 -14.57 7.39 -5.23
N ALA A 132 -15.83 7.19 -5.61
CA ALA A 132 -16.24 6.03 -6.41
C ALA A 132 -15.54 5.96 -7.76
N TYR A 133 -15.43 7.10 -8.45
CA TYR A 133 -14.72 7.21 -9.73
C TYR A 133 -13.27 6.76 -9.64
N TRP A 134 -12.49 7.28 -8.69
CA TRP A 134 -11.07 6.97 -8.58
C TRP A 134 -10.83 5.51 -8.19
N ILE A 135 -11.66 4.93 -7.31
CA ILE A 135 -11.59 3.51 -6.94
C ILE A 135 -11.88 2.62 -8.16
N ASN A 136 -12.97 2.89 -8.88
CA ASN A 136 -13.32 2.11 -10.06
C ASN A 136 -12.29 2.25 -11.17
N LEU A 137 -11.76 3.45 -11.40
CA LEU A 137 -10.74 3.72 -12.40
C LEU A 137 -9.47 2.91 -12.12
N TYR A 138 -9.00 2.90 -10.85
CA TYR A 138 -7.85 2.09 -10.43
C TYR A 138 -8.08 0.59 -10.69
N ASN A 139 -9.21 0.07 -10.23
CA ASN A 139 -9.51 -1.34 -10.33
C ASN A 139 -9.73 -1.79 -11.78
N ALA A 140 -10.47 -1.01 -12.57
CA ALA A 140 -10.73 -1.31 -13.98
C ALA A 140 -9.45 -1.25 -14.82
N LEU A 141 -8.59 -0.25 -14.58
CA LEU A 141 -7.28 -0.14 -15.24
C LEU A 141 -6.37 -1.32 -14.87
N THR A 142 -6.35 -1.72 -13.60
CA THR A 142 -5.58 -2.87 -13.14
C THR A 142 -6.01 -4.16 -13.86
N VAL A 143 -7.32 -4.39 -13.98
CA VAL A 143 -7.86 -5.55 -14.71
C VAL A 143 -7.53 -5.50 -16.19
N ASP A 144 -7.67 -4.33 -16.85
CA ASP A 144 -7.31 -4.18 -18.28
C ASP A 144 -5.82 -4.42 -18.53
N LEU A 145 -4.95 -3.98 -17.62
CA LEU A 145 -3.51 -4.25 -17.69
C LEU A 145 -3.21 -5.76 -17.63
N ILE A 146 -3.86 -6.50 -16.73
CA ILE A 146 -3.73 -7.96 -16.68
C ILE A 146 -4.20 -8.57 -18.00
N LEU A 147 -5.40 -8.22 -18.46
CA LEU A 147 -5.97 -8.76 -19.70
C LEU A 147 -5.09 -8.49 -20.91
N SER A 148 -4.49 -7.31 -21.01
CA SER A 148 -3.61 -6.92 -22.12
C SER A 148 -2.28 -7.68 -22.16
N ARG A 149 -1.92 -8.37 -21.08
CA ARG A 149 -0.65 -9.11 -20.91
C ARG A 149 -0.85 -10.58 -20.55
N PHE A 150 -2.11 -10.99 -20.44
CA PHE A 150 -2.43 -12.38 -20.09
C PHE A 150 -1.90 -13.39 -21.11
N PRO A 151 -1.33 -14.53 -20.68
CA PRO A 151 -1.17 -15.00 -19.31
C PRO A 151 0.05 -14.38 -18.61
N VAL A 152 -0.14 -14.01 -17.31
CA VAL A 152 0.94 -13.58 -16.41
C VAL A 152 0.75 -14.24 -15.04
N ALA A 153 1.84 -14.59 -14.37
CA ALA A 153 1.78 -15.18 -13.04
C ALA A 153 1.54 -14.12 -11.95
N SER A 154 1.90 -12.87 -12.22
CA SER A 154 1.80 -11.74 -11.29
C SER A 154 1.70 -10.43 -12.06
N ILE A 155 0.99 -9.45 -11.52
CA ILE A 155 1.02 -8.06 -12.03
C ILE A 155 2.45 -7.49 -12.02
N ARG A 156 3.32 -7.99 -11.14
CA ARG A 156 4.74 -7.59 -11.05
C ARG A 156 5.55 -7.96 -12.29
N ASP A 157 5.05 -8.88 -13.12
CA ASP A 157 5.70 -9.30 -14.37
C ASP A 157 5.41 -8.33 -15.53
N ILE A 158 4.55 -7.34 -15.32
CA ILE A 158 4.25 -6.28 -16.29
C ILE A 158 5.21 -5.11 -16.07
N HIS A 159 6.43 -5.22 -16.62
CA HIS A 159 7.51 -4.27 -16.43
C HIS A 159 7.40 -3.06 -17.36
N ILE A 160 6.47 -2.14 -17.08
CA ILE A 160 6.26 -0.91 -17.87
C ILE A 160 6.45 0.38 -17.07
N SER A 161 6.65 0.30 -15.76
CA SER A 161 6.98 1.48 -14.95
C SER A 161 8.35 2.04 -15.32
N PRO A 162 8.54 3.37 -15.31
CA PRO A 162 9.83 3.98 -15.55
C PRO A 162 10.82 3.66 -14.40
N GLY A 163 12.08 3.44 -14.76
CA GLY A 163 13.17 3.17 -13.79
C GLY A 163 13.75 1.77 -13.93
N LEU A 164 15.07 1.67 -13.77
CA LEU A 164 15.84 0.45 -14.02
C LEU A 164 15.47 -0.72 -13.09
N PHE A 165 14.96 -0.42 -11.89
CA PHE A 165 14.57 -1.41 -10.87
C PHE A 165 13.09 -1.42 -10.57
N ALA A 166 12.28 -0.67 -11.33
CA ALA A 166 10.83 -0.64 -11.16
C ALA A 166 10.23 -1.99 -11.59
N ARG A 167 9.38 -2.55 -10.73
CA ARG A 167 8.62 -3.77 -11.01
C ARG A 167 7.15 -3.45 -11.12
N GLY A 168 6.46 -4.12 -12.04
CA GLY A 168 5.02 -3.92 -12.24
C GLY A 168 4.68 -2.63 -13.01
N PRO A 169 3.40 -2.32 -13.18
CA PRO A 169 2.93 -1.21 -14.03
C PRO A 169 2.63 0.09 -13.27
N TRP A 170 2.74 0.14 -11.94
CA TRP A 170 2.14 1.17 -11.08
C TRP A 170 2.59 2.60 -11.41
N GLY A 171 3.88 2.82 -11.74
CA GLY A 171 4.43 4.14 -12.07
C GLY A 171 4.23 4.57 -13.53
N ALA A 172 3.73 3.69 -14.40
CA ALA A 172 3.51 3.99 -15.81
C ALA A 172 2.35 4.98 -15.99
N LYS A 173 2.54 6.04 -16.79
CA LYS A 173 1.48 7.01 -17.10
C LYS A 173 0.56 6.46 -18.19
N LEU A 174 -0.55 5.88 -17.78
CA LEU A 174 -1.46 5.09 -18.61
C LEU A 174 -2.78 5.80 -18.93
N LEU A 175 -3.10 6.86 -18.20
CA LEU A 175 -4.35 7.61 -18.30
C LEU A 175 -4.07 9.08 -18.56
N THR A 176 -5.03 9.77 -19.17
CA THR A 176 -5.04 11.23 -19.25
C THR A 176 -6.39 11.74 -18.78
N ILE A 177 -6.43 12.41 -17.62
CA ILE A 177 -7.64 12.96 -17.01
C ILE A 177 -7.48 14.49 -16.95
N GLU A 178 -8.42 15.21 -17.54
CA GLU A 178 -8.38 16.69 -17.60
C GLU A 178 -7.00 17.25 -18.02
N GLY A 179 -6.35 16.60 -18.99
CA GLY A 179 -5.04 17.00 -19.52
C GLY A 179 -3.83 16.48 -18.74
N GLU A 180 -4.02 15.91 -17.55
CA GLU A 180 -2.94 15.37 -16.71
C GLU A 180 -2.71 13.88 -16.98
N LYS A 181 -1.44 13.48 -17.13
CA LYS A 181 -1.06 12.08 -17.27
C LYS A 181 -0.93 11.42 -15.89
N LEU A 182 -1.67 10.34 -15.68
CA LEU A 182 -1.79 9.63 -14.40
C LEU A 182 -1.31 8.18 -14.51
N SER A 183 -0.75 7.69 -13.41
CA SER A 183 -0.39 6.30 -13.17
C SER A 183 -1.26 5.73 -12.04
N LEU A 184 -1.23 4.40 -11.82
CA LEU A 184 -1.86 3.78 -10.66
C LEU A 184 -1.32 4.37 -9.34
N ASP A 185 0.01 4.61 -9.26
CA ASP A 185 0.63 5.27 -8.10
C ASP A 185 0.05 6.67 -7.85
N ASP A 186 -0.22 7.46 -8.90
CA ASP A 186 -0.85 8.78 -8.72
C ASP A 186 -2.27 8.64 -8.17
N LEU A 187 -3.06 7.69 -8.71
CA LEU A 187 -4.44 7.46 -8.26
C LEU A 187 -4.49 7.10 -6.78
N GLU A 188 -3.63 6.19 -6.34
CA GLU A 188 -3.60 5.73 -4.96
C GLU A 188 -2.90 6.72 -4.04
N HIS A 189 -1.64 7.08 -4.33
CA HIS A 189 -0.77 7.76 -3.36
C HIS A 189 -0.84 9.29 -3.42
N ARG A 190 -1.36 9.85 -4.52
CA ARG A 190 -1.43 11.31 -4.68
C ARG A 190 -2.87 11.84 -4.74
N ILE A 191 -3.85 10.94 -4.88
CA ILE A 191 -5.27 11.30 -4.95
C ILE A 191 -6.05 10.63 -3.82
N LEU A 192 -6.25 9.31 -3.88
CA LEU A 192 -7.16 8.62 -2.96
C LEU A 192 -6.70 8.71 -1.50
N ARG A 193 -5.49 8.30 -1.17
CA ARG A 193 -4.97 8.31 0.20
C ARG A 193 -4.95 9.71 0.83
N PRO A 194 -4.35 10.75 0.21
CA PRO A 194 -4.20 12.04 0.85
C PRO A 194 -5.48 12.88 0.88
N ILE A 195 -6.42 12.69 -0.07
CA ILE A 195 -7.66 13.48 -0.13
C ILE A 195 -8.68 12.96 0.88
N TRP A 196 -8.92 11.65 0.93
CA TRP A 196 -9.95 11.09 1.81
C TRP A 196 -9.43 10.74 3.20
N ARG A 197 -8.15 10.38 3.35
CA ARG A 197 -7.53 9.97 4.62
C ARG A 197 -8.35 8.90 5.33
N ASP A 198 -8.90 7.98 4.56
CA ASP A 198 -9.73 6.87 4.98
C ASP A 198 -8.94 5.58 4.74
N GLN A 199 -8.50 4.91 5.82
CA GLN A 199 -7.71 3.67 5.74
C GLN A 199 -8.42 2.59 4.93
N ARG A 200 -9.77 2.61 4.88
CA ARG A 200 -10.57 1.64 4.15
C ARG A 200 -10.38 1.71 2.63
N VAL A 201 -9.80 2.79 2.10
CA VAL A 201 -9.40 2.87 0.69
C VAL A 201 -8.46 1.72 0.32
N HIS A 202 -7.56 1.31 1.23
CA HIS A 202 -6.68 0.17 0.99
C HIS A 202 -7.44 -1.14 0.76
N TYR A 203 -8.65 -1.30 1.32
CA TYR A 203 -9.48 -2.49 1.11
C TYR A 203 -10.36 -2.42 -0.15
N ALA A 204 -10.40 -1.27 -0.80
CA ALA A 204 -11.15 -1.03 -2.04
C ALA A 204 -10.29 -1.20 -3.29
N LEU A 205 -8.97 -1.03 -3.18
CA LEU A 205 -8.04 -1.11 -4.31
C LEU A 205 -7.49 -2.53 -4.45
N ASN A 206 -7.62 -3.09 -5.65
CA ASN A 206 -7.17 -4.45 -5.95
C ASN A 206 -6.03 -4.42 -6.96
N CYS A 207 -4.85 -4.87 -6.56
CA CYS A 207 -3.66 -4.97 -7.41
C CYS A 207 -3.55 -6.32 -8.13
N ALA A 208 -4.66 -7.02 -8.35
CA ALA A 208 -4.74 -8.30 -9.04
C ALA A 208 -3.91 -9.44 -8.42
N SER A 209 -3.58 -9.38 -7.11
CA SER A 209 -2.85 -10.45 -6.43
C SER A 209 -3.69 -11.15 -5.36
N LEU A 210 -3.29 -12.37 -4.98
CA LEU A 210 -3.93 -13.13 -3.90
C LEU A 210 -3.80 -12.45 -2.54
N GLY A 211 -2.71 -11.71 -2.32
CA GLY A 211 -2.47 -10.92 -1.12
C GLY A 211 -3.31 -9.65 -1.03
N CYS A 212 -3.91 -9.19 -2.16
CA CYS A 212 -4.76 -8.00 -2.18
C CYS A 212 -6.09 -8.21 -1.44
N PRO A 213 -6.69 -7.15 -0.91
CA PRO A 213 -8.11 -7.13 -0.58
C PRO A 213 -8.99 -7.56 -1.75
N ASN A 214 -10.20 -8.02 -1.47
CA ASN A 214 -11.10 -8.55 -2.48
C ASN A 214 -11.50 -7.49 -3.52
N LEU A 215 -11.34 -7.80 -4.82
CA LEU A 215 -12.06 -7.07 -5.84
C LEU A 215 -13.56 -7.35 -5.63
N GLN A 216 -14.34 -6.32 -5.35
CA GLN A 216 -15.77 -6.46 -5.11
C GLN A 216 -16.52 -6.84 -6.40
N PRO A 217 -17.57 -7.69 -6.35
CA PRO A 217 -18.32 -8.13 -7.52
C PRO A 217 -19.29 -7.07 -8.05
N ARG A 218 -19.15 -5.84 -7.63
CA ARG A 218 -19.93 -4.68 -8.09
C ARG A 218 -19.10 -3.41 -8.05
N ALA A 219 -19.43 -2.49 -8.94
CA ALA A 219 -18.80 -1.18 -9.00
C ALA A 219 -19.14 -0.33 -7.76
N TYR A 220 -18.19 0.49 -7.34
CA TYR A 220 -18.44 1.55 -6.36
C TYR A 220 -19.29 2.65 -6.98
N THR A 221 -20.21 3.19 -6.20
CA THR A 221 -21.00 4.38 -6.52
C THR A 221 -21.03 5.29 -5.29
N SER A 222 -21.42 6.55 -5.44
CA SER A 222 -21.59 7.42 -4.27
C SER A 222 -22.57 6.85 -3.23
N ASP A 223 -23.54 6.02 -3.68
CA ASP A 223 -24.60 5.49 -2.83
C ASP A 223 -24.16 4.23 -2.07
N ASN A 224 -23.21 3.44 -2.62
CA ASN A 224 -22.81 2.16 -2.01
C ASN A 224 -21.39 2.13 -1.46
N SER A 225 -20.60 3.18 -1.69
CA SER A 225 -19.15 3.19 -1.36
C SER A 225 -18.90 2.92 0.12
N GLU A 226 -19.64 3.53 1.03
CA GLU A 226 -19.45 3.33 2.47
C GLU A 226 -19.69 1.87 2.87
N ALA A 227 -20.76 1.26 2.39
CA ALA A 227 -21.07 -0.15 2.66
C ALA A 227 -20.01 -1.11 2.08
N LEU A 228 -19.49 -0.81 0.88
CA LEU A 228 -18.44 -1.63 0.25
C LEU A 228 -17.08 -1.46 0.92
N LEU A 229 -16.75 -0.27 1.39
CA LEU A 229 -15.52 0.00 2.16
C LEU A 229 -15.54 -0.76 3.49
N GLU A 230 -16.63 -0.68 4.23
CA GLU A 230 -16.87 -1.40 5.47
C GLU A 230 -16.77 -2.93 5.25
N LYS A 231 -17.46 -3.44 4.23
CA LYS A 231 -17.42 -4.84 3.85
C LYS A 231 -15.99 -5.29 3.51
N GLY A 232 -15.26 -4.50 2.71
CA GLY A 232 -13.88 -4.79 2.32
C GLY A 232 -12.93 -4.88 3.51
N ALA A 233 -13.08 -3.96 4.49
CA ALA A 233 -12.30 -3.98 5.72
C ALA A 233 -12.56 -5.26 6.54
N ARG A 234 -13.84 -5.61 6.78
CA ARG A 234 -14.22 -6.81 7.51
C ARG A 234 -13.75 -8.08 6.81
N GLU A 235 -13.97 -8.20 5.50
CA GLU A 235 -13.52 -9.38 4.73
C GLU A 235 -12.01 -9.56 4.79
N PHE A 236 -11.23 -8.48 4.74
CA PHE A 236 -9.79 -8.58 4.71
C PHE A 236 -9.19 -8.83 6.07
N ILE A 237 -9.64 -8.12 7.10
CA ILE A 237 -9.11 -8.25 8.46
C ILE A 237 -9.40 -9.64 9.03
N ASN A 238 -10.60 -10.19 8.82
CA ASN A 238 -10.98 -11.51 9.33
C ASN A 238 -10.47 -12.69 8.47
N HIS A 239 -9.78 -12.41 7.37
CA HIS A 239 -9.16 -13.46 6.56
C HIS A 239 -7.69 -13.68 6.98
N PRO A 240 -7.17 -14.93 7.04
CA PRO A 240 -5.78 -15.20 7.45
C PRO A 240 -4.69 -14.45 6.69
N ARG A 241 -4.97 -14.01 5.44
CA ARG A 241 -4.04 -13.16 4.67
C ARG A 241 -3.99 -11.71 5.16
N GLY A 242 -5.04 -11.25 5.86
CA GLY A 242 -5.12 -9.92 6.45
C GLY A 242 -4.51 -9.89 7.84
N VAL A 243 -5.16 -10.58 8.79
CA VAL A 243 -4.71 -10.69 10.18
C VAL A 243 -4.99 -12.09 10.69
N THR A 244 -3.99 -12.73 11.30
CA THR A 244 -4.18 -14.04 11.94
C THR A 244 -3.20 -14.22 13.09
N ILE A 245 -3.63 -14.97 14.11
CA ILE A 245 -2.74 -15.47 15.16
C ILE A 245 -2.68 -16.98 15.04
N GLN A 246 -1.52 -17.50 14.64
CA GLN A 246 -1.27 -18.92 14.47
C GLN A 246 -0.03 -19.31 15.27
N GLU A 247 -0.13 -20.42 16.03
CA GLU A 247 0.97 -20.92 16.87
C GLU A 247 1.55 -19.84 17.81
N GLY A 248 0.70 -18.98 18.34
CA GLY A 248 1.10 -17.88 19.23
C GLY A 248 1.83 -16.73 18.54
N LYS A 249 1.82 -16.66 17.19
CA LYS A 249 2.45 -15.59 16.40
C LYS A 249 1.40 -14.80 15.63
N LEU A 250 1.44 -13.46 15.78
CA LEU A 250 0.64 -12.55 14.97
C LEU A 250 1.29 -12.41 13.59
N LYS A 251 0.57 -12.80 12.56
CA LYS A 251 0.96 -12.61 11.17
C LYS A 251 -0.08 -11.72 10.49
N VAL A 252 0.40 -10.69 9.78
CA VAL A 252 -0.46 -9.73 9.09
C VAL A 252 -0.05 -9.55 7.64
N SER A 253 -0.92 -8.97 6.84
CA SER A 253 -0.56 -8.54 5.48
C SER A 253 0.55 -7.50 5.52
N SER A 254 1.52 -7.60 4.58
CA SER A 254 2.53 -6.55 4.39
C SER A 254 1.93 -5.17 4.06
N LEU A 255 0.67 -5.11 3.64
CA LEU A 255 -0.07 -3.87 3.43
C LEU A 255 -0.02 -2.96 4.67
N TYR A 256 -0.19 -3.51 5.88
CA TYR A 256 -0.14 -2.73 7.13
C TYR A 256 1.26 -2.21 7.46
N VAL A 257 2.30 -2.87 6.96
CA VAL A 257 3.70 -2.43 7.12
C VAL A 257 4.05 -1.38 6.08
N TRP A 258 3.64 -1.59 4.82
CA TRP A 258 3.92 -0.66 3.73
C TRP A 258 3.23 0.68 3.91
N PHE A 259 2.00 0.68 4.41
CA PHE A 259 1.14 1.85 4.54
C PHE A 259 0.83 2.20 6.00
N GLN A 260 1.74 1.86 6.91
CA GLN A 260 1.53 2.07 8.36
C GLN A 260 1.09 3.49 8.69
N GLU A 261 1.60 4.50 7.99
CA GLU A 261 1.26 5.91 8.22
C GLU A 261 -0.25 6.22 8.04
N ASP A 262 -0.95 5.46 7.20
CA ASP A 262 -2.39 5.63 6.98
C ASP A 262 -3.23 4.98 8.10
N PHE A 263 -2.68 3.98 8.78
CA PHE A 263 -3.32 3.26 9.88
C PHE A 263 -2.97 3.83 11.26
N GLY A 264 -2.07 4.81 11.33
CA GLY A 264 -1.70 5.48 12.57
C GLY A 264 -0.20 5.52 12.84
N ARG A 265 0.17 5.88 14.08
CA ARG A 265 1.55 6.18 14.46
C ARG A 265 2.35 4.95 14.90
N GLY A 266 1.69 3.81 15.09
CA GLY A 266 2.37 2.63 15.60
C GLY A 266 1.47 1.43 15.85
N ALA A 267 2.00 0.44 16.55
CA ALA A 267 1.33 -0.85 16.78
C ALA A 267 -0.02 -0.72 17.51
N ALA A 268 -0.16 0.25 18.41
CA ALA A 268 -1.42 0.46 19.15
C ALA A 268 -2.54 0.95 18.22
N ASP A 269 -2.24 1.86 17.27
CA ASP A 269 -3.24 2.36 16.35
C ASP A 269 -3.64 1.26 15.34
N LEU A 270 -2.66 0.46 14.88
CA LEU A 270 -2.93 -0.72 14.05
C LEU A 270 -3.83 -1.73 14.78
N MET A 271 -3.55 -2.01 16.04
CA MET A 271 -4.36 -2.91 16.85
C MET A 271 -5.79 -2.39 17.01
N ALA A 272 -5.95 -1.10 17.30
CA ALA A 272 -7.27 -0.46 17.40
C ALA A 272 -8.05 -0.57 16.07
N HIS A 273 -7.36 -0.34 14.95
CA HIS A 273 -7.97 -0.49 13.62
C HIS A 273 -8.41 -1.93 13.34
N TRP A 274 -7.60 -2.94 13.67
CA TRP A 274 -8.04 -4.33 13.48
C TRP A 274 -9.21 -4.70 14.38
N LEU A 275 -9.19 -4.30 15.65
CA LEU A 275 -10.27 -4.55 16.60
C LEU A 275 -11.61 -3.92 16.18
N GLU A 276 -11.60 -2.80 15.46
CA GLU A 276 -12.80 -2.15 14.92
C GLU A 276 -13.58 -3.07 13.96
N TYR A 277 -12.86 -3.92 13.20
CA TYR A 277 -13.44 -4.78 12.15
C TYR A 277 -13.36 -6.27 12.46
N ALA A 278 -12.64 -6.66 13.50
CA ALA A 278 -12.45 -8.06 13.86
C ALA A 278 -13.76 -8.72 14.31
N GLU A 279 -13.98 -9.96 13.89
CA GLU A 279 -15.00 -10.83 14.45
C GLU A 279 -14.60 -11.27 15.86
N PRO A 280 -15.54 -11.74 16.71
CA PRO A 280 -15.29 -12.00 18.14
C PRO A 280 -14.09 -12.89 18.44
N ASP A 281 -13.88 -13.94 17.66
CA ASP A 281 -12.75 -14.87 17.87
C ASP A 281 -11.41 -14.22 17.61
N LEU A 282 -11.29 -13.44 16.51
CA LEU A 282 -10.09 -12.69 16.20
C LEU A 282 -9.88 -11.55 17.19
N ALA A 283 -10.94 -10.83 17.56
CA ALA A 283 -10.86 -9.74 18.53
C ALA A 283 -10.33 -10.23 19.88
N GLY A 284 -10.92 -11.30 20.43
CA GLY A 284 -10.46 -11.89 21.69
C GLY A 284 -9.01 -12.38 21.64
N ALA A 285 -8.56 -12.91 20.51
CA ALA A 285 -7.17 -13.32 20.33
C ALA A 285 -6.22 -12.10 20.25
N LEU A 286 -6.62 -11.02 19.57
CA LEU A 286 -5.84 -9.78 19.45
C LEU A 286 -5.70 -9.05 20.78
N GLU A 287 -6.77 -8.92 21.58
CA GLU A 287 -6.77 -8.26 22.89
C GLU A 287 -5.79 -8.89 23.88
N ASN A 288 -5.60 -10.21 23.78
CA ASN A 288 -4.71 -10.97 24.65
C ASN A 288 -3.30 -11.17 24.08
N TYR A 289 -3.00 -10.60 22.91
CA TYR A 289 -1.72 -10.82 22.24
C TYR A 289 -0.61 -9.90 22.80
N GLN A 290 0.53 -10.51 23.18
CA GLN A 290 1.71 -9.81 23.75
C GLN A 290 3.00 -10.06 22.95
N GLY A 291 2.90 -10.62 21.74
CA GLY A 291 4.07 -11.02 20.96
C GLY A 291 4.50 -10.00 19.89
N GLY A 292 5.47 -10.40 19.10
CA GLY A 292 5.93 -9.63 17.93
C GLY A 292 5.06 -9.86 16.71
N LEU A 293 5.21 -9.00 15.71
CA LEU A 293 4.46 -9.02 14.46
C LEU A 293 5.33 -9.57 13.33
N ALA A 294 4.82 -10.57 12.58
CA ALA A 294 5.35 -11.01 11.30
C ALA A 294 4.42 -10.55 10.16
N HIS A 295 4.96 -10.39 8.97
CA HIS A 295 4.13 -10.01 7.83
C HIS A 295 4.54 -10.77 6.56
N ASP A 296 3.58 -10.91 5.63
CA ASP A 296 3.75 -11.60 4.36
C ASP A 296 2.79 -11.05 3.31
N TYR A 297 3.06 -11.35 2.02
CA TYR A 297 2.18 -10.93 0.93
C TYR A 297 2.31 -11.85 -0.28
N ASP A 298 1.19 -12.36 -0.75
CA ASP A 298 1.13 -13.27 -1.89
C ASP A 298 0.91 -12.50 -3.21
N TRP A 299 1.96 -12.40 -4.02
CA TRP A 299 1.94 -11.70 -5.29
C TRP A 299 1.40 -12.52 -6.47
N ARG A 300 1.05 -13.80 -6.27
CA ARG A 300 0.43 -14.60 -7.33
C ARG A 300 -0.87 -13.96 -7.79
N LEU A 301 -1.15 -14.08 -9.10
CA LEU A 301 -2.36 -13.52 -9.70
C LEU A 301 -3.62 -14.07 -9.01
N ASN A 302 -4.61 -13.21 -8.78
CA ASN A 302 -5.92 -13.58 -8.22
C ASN A 302 -6.86 -14.25 -9.25
N GLY A 303 -6.29 -14.96 -10.21
CA GLY A 303 -7.04 -15.78 -11.18
C GLY A 303 -7.73 -16.98 -10.55
N VAL A 304 -8.68 -17.58 -11.25
CA VAL A 304 -9.29 -18.85 -10.86
C VAL A 304 -8.23 -19.96 -10.98
N GLU A 305 -8.21 -20.91 -10.04
CA GLU A 305 -7.26 -22.02 -10.03
C GLU A 305 -7.36 -22.88 -11.29
N GLY A 306 -6.21 -23.40 -11.77
CA GLY A 306 -6.13 -24.16 -13.01
C GLY A 306 -6.00 -23.30 -14.27
N GLN A 307 -5.84 -21.99 -14.14
CA GLN A 307 -5.45 -21.12 -15.24
C GLN A 307 -3.92 -21.03 -15.31
N PRO A 308 -3.32 -21.24 -16.49
CA PRO A 308 -1.88 -21.17 -16.67
C PRO A 308 -1.32 -19.79 -16.39
#